data_b622567344d352413ca9bcf9669de6d8
#
_entry.id   b622567344d352413ca9bcf9669de6d8
#
_cell.length_a   1.000
_cell.length_b   1.000
_cell.length_c   1.000
_cell.angle_alpha   90.00
_cell.angle_beta   90.00
_cell.angle_gamma   90.00
#
_symmetry.space_group_name_H-M   'P 1'
#
loop_
_entity.id
_entity.type
_entity.pdbx_description
1 polymer ?
#
loop_
_entity_poly.entity_id
_entity_poly.type
_entity_poly.pdbx_seq_one_letter_code
_entity_poly.pdbx_strand_id
1 'polypeptide(L)'
;GFQKLPKKSLNGIKKGEKVQFPILGDTGTVPEFTSRNESVATVSSDGIVKGVNSGVTYVDVKIGNIHKSYRIEVYAKGMYKIVNRAMYIVNHWKYSQPKRMRKGYYDCSALVWKGYKSYKHYNKKLGSGSYAKTAASLFDYLKEKNQIVYYGFIDIDDMKPGDLIFYAAP
;
A
#
# COMPACT_ATOMS: atom_id res chain seq x y z
N GLY A 1 29.54 18.37 0.15
CA GLY A 1 28.97 17.22 0.80
C GLY A 1 28.12 16.41 -0.18
N PHE A 2 28.22 15.09 -0.14
CA PHE A 2 27.43 14.21 -1.02
C PHE A 2 25.96 14.26 -0.64
N GLN A 3 25.06 14.56 -1.59
CA GLN A 3 23.64 14.36 -1.39
C GLN A 3 23.35 12.87 -1.26
N LYS A 4 22.68 12.51 -0.18
CA LYS A 4 22.15 11.18 0.00
C LYS A 4 20.70 11.18 -0.43
N LEU A 5 20.40 10.55 -1.55
CA LEU A 5 19.03 10.25 -1.91
C LEU A 5 18.44 9.24 -0.92
N PRO A 6 17.17 9.39 -0.51
CA PRO A 6 16.56 8.51 0.46
C PRO A 6 16.56 7.06 -0.03
N LYS A 7 16.78 6.12 0.88
CA LYS A 7 16.81 4.69 0.57
C LYS A 7 15.41 4.09 0.41
N LYS A 8 14.38 4.76 0.91
CA LYS A 8 13.02 4.24 0.95
C LYS A 8 12.07 5.06 0.08
N SER A 9 11.15 4.38 -0.58
CA SER A 9 10.01 4.97 -1.27
C SER A 9 9.10 5.72 -0.29
N LEU A 10 8.35 6.70 -0.78
CA LEU A 10 7.32 7.39 -0.01
C LEU A 10 6.06 6.52 -0.01
N ASN A 11 5.98 5.60 0.94
CA ASN A 11 4.85 4.70 1.09
C ASN A 11 3.75 5.35 1.94
N GLY A 12 2.52 5.13 1.57
CA GLY A 12 1.38 5.47 2.39
C GLY A 12 0.98 6.93 2.39
N ILE A 13 1.15 7.64 1.28
CA ILE A 13 0.60 8.98 1.10
C ILE A 13 -0.92 8.89 0.97
N LYS A 14 -1.65 9.71 1.70
CA LYS A 14 -3.10 9.81 1.58
C LYS A 14 -3.50 10.68 0.39
N LYS A 15 -4.67 10.42 -0.18
CA LYS A 15 -5.26 11.34 -1.18
C LYS A 15 -5.34 12.75 -0.61
N GLY A 16 -4.78 13.72 -1.34
CA GLY A 16 -4.71 15.13 -0.96
C GLY A 16 -3.54 15.50 -0.03
N GLU A 17 -2.84 14.51 0.53
CA GLU A 17 -1.66 14.76 1.38
C GLU A 17 -0.49 15.23 0.53
N LYS A 18 0.27 16.18 1.07
CA LYS A 18 1.52 16.68 0.50
C LYS A 18 2.68 16.25 1.39
N VAL A 19 3.72 15.71 0.79
CA VAL A 19 4.93 15.26 1.47
C VAL A 19 6.14 15.83 0.74
N GLN A 20 7.03 16.47 1.50
CA GLN A 20 8.31 16.93 0.97
C GLN A 20 9.21 15.73 0.68
N PHE A 21 9.68 15.62 -0.54
CA PHE A 21 10.67 14.61 -0.90
C PHE A 21 11.99 14.90 -0.15
N PRO A 22 12.49 13.95 0.65
CA PRO A 22 13.67 14.21 1.48
C PRO A 22 14.94 14.22 0.62
N ILE A 23 15.44 15.41 0.33
CA ILE A 23 16.78 15.59 -0.24
C ILE A 23 17.71 16.08 0.86
N LEU A 24 18.78 15.36 1.08
CA LEU A 24 19.77 15.67 2.10
C LEU A 24 21.03 16.25 1.45
N GLY A 25 21.40 17.44 1.87
CA GLY A 25 22.63 18.12 1.48
C GLY A 25 22.45 19.16 0.36
N ASP A 26 23.41 20.08 0.28
CA ASP A 26 23.52 21.05 -0.79
C ASP A 26 24.56 20.55 -1.80
N THR A 27 24.17 20.37 -3.05
CA THR A 27 25.06 19.93 -4.13
C THR A 27 25.42 21.05 -5.09
N GLY A 28 24.80 22.22 -4.93
CA GLY A 28 24.85 23.26 -5.94
C GLY A 28 24.15 22.91 -7.27
N THR A 29 23.58 21.71 -7.36
CA THR A 29 22.80 21.24 -8.51
C THR A 29 21.33 21.14 -8.14
N VAL A 30 20.46 21.76 -8.94
CA VAL A 30 19.01 21.72 -8.71
C VAL A 30 18.48 20.33 -9.10
N PRO A 31 17.77 19.63 -8.18
CA PRO A 31 17.14 18.37 -8.51
C PRO A 31 15.99 18.57 -9.50
N GLU A 32 15.83 17.65 -10.44
CA GLU A 32 14.67 17.56 -11.34
C GLU A 32 13.79 16.41 -10.87
N PHE A 33 12.49 16.67 -10.72
CA PHE A 33 11.49 15.70 -10.29
C PHE A 33 10.47 15.47 -11.39
N THR A 34 10.14 14.21 -11.65
CA THR A 34 9.13 13.85 -12.63
C THR A 34 8.25 12.72 -12.10
N SER A 35 6.93 12.90 -12.11
CA SER A 35 5.99 11.82 -11.85
C SER A 35 5.71 11.05 -13.14
N ARG A 36 5.74 9.72 -13.07
CA ARG A 36 5.37 8.87 -14.21
C ARG A 36 3.86 8.78 -14.43
N ASN A 37 3.05 9.09 -13.39
CA ASN A 37 1.61 9.10 -13.50
C ASN A 37 1.01 10.18 -12.57
N GLU A 38 0.76 11.34 -13.12
CA GLU A 38 0.22 12.49 -12.37
C GLU A 38 -1.24 12.28 -11.94
N SER A 39 -1.96 11.32 -12.52
CA SER A 39 -3.29 10.95 -12.04
C SER A 39 -3.27 10.21 -10.70
N VAL A 40 -2.13 9.64 -10.31
CA VAL A 40 -1.91 8.99 -9.00
C VAL A 40 -1.23 9.95 -8.03
N ALA A 41 -0.11 10.55 -8.42
CA ALA A 41 0.61 11.53 -7.62
C ALA A 41 1.32 12.54 -8.51
N THR A 42 1.30 13.81 -8.12
CA THR A 42 2.10 14.87 -8.73
C THR A 42 3.33 15.17 -7.90
N VAL A 43 4.32 15.77 -8.52
CA VAL A 43 5.51 16.31 -7.83
C VAL A 43 5.82 17.69 -8.38
N SER A 44 6.11 18.62 -7.47
CA SER A 44 6.51 19.98 -7.84
C SER A 44 8.03 20.09 -8.08
N SER A 45 8.49 21.18 -8.67
CA SER A 45 9.92 21.45 -8.94
C SER A 45 10.75 21.53 -7.66
N ASP A 46 10.14 21.85 -6.53
CA ASP A 46 10.77 21.87 -5.19
C ASP A 46 10.62 20.54 -4.43
N GLY A 47 10.11 19.49 -5.11
CA GLY A 47 10.05 18.14 -4.57
C GLY A 47 8.88 17.87 -3.64
N ILE A 48 7.79 18.63 -3.71
CA ILE A 48 6.57 18.33 -2.96
C ILE A 48 5.74 17.31 -3.74
N VAL A 49 5.60 16.11 -3.19
CA VAL A 49 4.75 15.05 -3.73
C VAL A 49 3.35 15.17 -3.15
N LYS A 50 2.33 15.20 -4.02
CA LYS A 50 0.91 15.25 -3.63
C LYS A 50 0.18 14.01 -4.13
N GLY A 51 -0.49 13.28 -3.23
CA GLY A 51 -1.39 12.18 -3.57
C GLY A 51 -2.65 12.70 -4.27
N VAL A 52 -2.95 12.17 -5.46
CA VAL A 52 -4.12 12.58 -6.28
C VAL A 52 -5.22 11.53 -6.21
N ASN A 53 -4.92 10.29 -6.58
CA ASN A 53 -5.84 9.16 -6.48
C ASN A 53 -5.11 7.92 -5.97
N SER A 54 -5.89 6.98 -5.40
CA SER A 54 -5.33 5.69 -4.96
C SER A 54 -4.66 4.96 -6.12
N GLY A 55 -3.50 4.40 -5.86
CA GLY A 55 -2.71 3.69 -6.84
C GLY A 55 -1.24 3.69 -6.50
N VAL A 56 -0.44 3.30 -7.48
CA VAL A 56 1.03 3.28 -7.41
C VAL A 56 1.59 4.03 -8.61
N THR A 57 2.61 4.82 -8.38
CA THR A 57 3.43 5.45 -9.43
C THR A 57 4.87 5.55 -8.97
N TYR A 58 5.73 6.10 -9.82
CA TYR A 58 7.11 6.42 -9.49
C TYR A 58 7.36 7.91 -9.67
N VAL A 59 8.18 8.46 -8.80
CA VAL A 59 8.82 9.76 -8.98
C VAL A 59 10.27 9.51 -9.34
N ASP A 60 10.66 9.99 -10.51
CA ASP A 60 12.04 9.98 -10.96
C ASP A 60 12.73 11.25 -10.47
N VAL A 61 13.90 11.10 -9.88
CA VAL A 61 14.74 12.20 -9.40
C VAL A 61 16.05 12.17 -10.16
N LYS A 62 16.39 13.30 -10.76
CA LYS A 62 17.64 13.51 -11.45
C LYS A 62 18.42 14.63 -10.78
N ILE A 63 19.67 14.38 -10.40
CA ILE A 63 20.58 15.35 -9.84
C ILE A 63 21.92 15.21 -10.58
N GLY A 64 22.21 16.12 -11.51
CA GLY A 64 23.36 15.98 -12.40
C GLY A 64 23.29 14.67 -13.19
N ASN A 65 24.27 13.78 -13.00
CA ASN A 65 24.32 12.46 -13.64
C ASN A 65 23.69 11.35 -12.80
N ILE A 66 23.14 11.65 -11.62
CA ILE A 66 22.49 10.67 -10.75
C ILE A 66 21.01 10.63 -11.07
N HIS A 67 20.53 9.41 -11.39
CA HIS A 67 19.09 9.13 -11.60
C HIS A 67 18.63 8.09 -10.59
N LYS A 68 17.48 8.32 -9.97
CA LYS A 68 16.85 7.33 -9.10
C LYS A 68 15.33 7.43 -9.18
N SER A 69 14.67 6.27 -9.16
CA SER A 69 13.22 6.15 -9.16
C SER A 69 12.74 5.75 -7.78
N TYR A 70 11.66 6.37 -7.31
CA TYR A 70 11.06 6.10 -6.01
C TYR A 70 9.60 5.73 -6.19
N ARG A 71 9.23 4.57 -5.64
CA ARG A 71 7.84 4.10 -5.61
C ARG A 71 7.01 4.98 -4.69
N ILE A 72 5.88 5.47 -5.20
CA ILE A 72 4.90 6.26 -4.49
C ILE A 72 3.59 5.47 -4.40
N GLU A 73 3.12 5.21 -3.19
CA GLU A 73 1.85 4.54 -2.93
C GLU A 73 0.85 5.53 -2.35
N VAL A 74 -0.29 5.69 -3.02
CA VAL A 74 -1.37 6.58 -2.57
C VAL A 74 -2.55 5.75 -2.10
N TYR A 75 -2.96 5.95 -0.85
CA TYR A 75 -4.09 5.25 -0.24
C TYR A 75 -5.43 5.85 -0.62
N ALA A 76 -6.42 5.02 -0.91
CA ALA A 76 -7.81 5.41 -0.86
C ALA A 76 -8.19 5.87 0.55
N LYS A 77 -9.27 6.68 0.65
CA LYS A 77 -9.74 7.24 1.93
C LYS A 77 -9.89 6.14 3.00
N GLY A 78 -9.14 6.27 4.07
CA GLY A 78 -9.18 5.36 5.21
C GLY A 78 -8.46 4.01 5.02
N MET A 79 -8.00 3.66 3.83
CA MET A 79 -7.29 2.40 3.59
C MET A 79 -6.00 2.29 4.42
N TYR A 80 -5.32 3.41 4.68
CA TYR A 80 -4.15 3.45 5.55
C TYR A 80 -4.43 2.90 6.96
N LYS A 81 -5.66 3.04 7.48
CA LYS A 81 -6.05 2.48 8.80
C LYS A 81 -6.06 0.96 8.78
N ILE A 82 -6.52 0.38 7.68
CA ILE A 82 -6.55 -1.07 7.47
C ILE A 82 -5.13 -1.61 7.38
N VAL A 83 -4.29 -0.99 6.54
CA VAL A 83 -2.89 -1.42 6.35
C VAL A 83 -2.10 -1.26 7.65
N ASN A 84 -2.25 -0.12 8.36
CA ASN A 84 -1.59 0.09 9.64
C ASN A 84 -2.04 -0.93 10.70
N ARG A 85 -3.33 -1.30 10.70
CA ARG A 85 -3.84 -2.34 11.61
C ARG A 85 -3.24 -3.71 11.29
N ALA A 86 -3.16 -4.07 10.01
CA ALA A 86 -2.54 -5.31 9.57
C ALA A 86 -1.05 -5.34 9.96
N MET A 87 -0.31 -4.26 9.73
CA MET A 87 1.10 -4.14 10.12
C MET A 87 1.30 -4.23 11.63
N TYR A 88 0.41 -3.59 12.42
CA TYR A 88 0.44 -3.74 13.88
C TYR A 88 0.26 -5.22 14.30
N ILE A 89 -0.72 -5.91 13.69
CA ILE A 89 -0.98 -7.33 14.00
C ILE A 89 0.24 -8.18 13.69
N VAL A 90 0.82 -8.03 12.50
CA VAL A 90 2.00 -8.80 12.08
C VAL A 90 3.19 -8.59 13.02
N ASN A 91 3.40 -7.37 13.49
CA ASN A 91 4.54 -7.04 14.34
C ASN A 91 4.38 -7.42 15.83
N HIS A 92 3.12 -7.64 16.30
CA HIS A 92 2.86 -7.81 17.73
C HIS A 92 2.13 -9.12 18.08
N TRP A 93 1.53 -9.80 17.10
CA TRP A 93 0.73 -11.00 17.32
C TRP A 93 1.42 -12.23 16.74
N LYS A 94 0.96 -13.42 17.15
CA LYS A 94 1.54 -14.69 16.74
C LYS A 94 0.72 -15.34 15.62
N TYR A 95 1.39 -15.92 14.64
CA TYR A 95 0.73 -16.72 13.61
C TYR A 95 0.25 -18.05 14.21
N SER A 96 -1.02 -18.37 14.05
CA SER A 96 -1.61 -19.63 14.52
C SER A 96 -2.98 -19.88 13.86
N GLN A 97 -3.07 -20.88 13.01
CA GLN A 97 -4.35 -21.28 12.40
C GLN A 97 -5.40 -21.70 13.45
N PRO A 98 -5.10 -22.57 14.43
CA PRO A 98 -6.10 -22.96 15.44
C PRO A 98 -6.59 -21.80 16.32
N LYS A 99 -5.77 -20.78 16.53
CA LYS A 99 -6.10 -19.63 17.39
C LYS A 99 -6.41 -18.36 16.60
N ARG A 100 -6.55 -18.44 15.27
CA ARG A 100 -6.65 -17.31 14.34
C ARG A 100 -7.61 -16.21 14.75
N MET A 101 -8.72 -16.56 15.41
CA MET A 101 -9.73 -15.60 15.84
C MET A 101 -9.48 -15.00 17.22
N ARG A 102 -8.63 -15.61 18.04
CA ARG A 102 -8.31 -15.08 19.37
C ARG A 102 -7.49 -13.80 19.28
N LYS A 103 -7.61 -12.93 20.30
CA LYS A 103 -6.73 -11.77 20.48
C LYS A 103 -5.29 -12.23 20.62
N GLY A 104 -4.36 -11.55 19.96
CA GLY A 104 -2.93 -11.90 19.97
C GLY A 104 -2.54 -12.98 18.95
N TYR A 105 -3.48 -13.44 18.12
CA TYR A 105 -3.22 -14.46 17.09
C TYR A 105 -3.85 -14.09 15.75
N TYR A 106 -3.28 -14.59 14.66
CA TYR A 106 -3.79 -14.45 13.30
C TYR A 106 -3.32 -15.62 12.42
N ASP A 107 -3.99 -15.86 11.32
CA ASP A 107 -3.48 -16.53 10.13
C ASP A 107 -3.64 -15.58 8.92
N CYS A 108 -3.29 -16.02 7.72
CA CYS A 108 -3.31 -15.18 6.53
C CYS A 108 -4.67 -14.48 6.30
N SER A 109 -5.76 -15.22 6.27
CA SER A 109 -7.09 -14.66 6.00
C SER A 109 -7.69 -13.94 7.22
N ALA A 110 -7.38 -14.36 8.44
CA ALA A 110 -7.79 -13.65 9.65
C ALA A 110 -7.06 -12.31 9.81
N LEU A 111 -5.81 -12.21 9.38
CA LEU A 111 -5.07 -10.95 9.34
C LEU A 111 -5.81 -9.91 8.48
N VAL A 112 -6.13 -10.30 7.26
CA VAL A 112 -6.87 -9.46 6.31
C VAL A 112 -8.22 -9.05 6.90
N TRP A 113 -8.99 -10.02 7.41
CA TRP A 113 -10.29 -9.76 8.01
C TRP A 113 -10.20 -8.79 9.19
N LYS A 114 -9.24 -8.99 10.11
CA LYS A 114 -9.03 -8.11 11.28
C LYS A 114 -8.63 -6.70 10.87
N GLY A 115 -7.83 -6.56 9.82
CA GLY A 115 -7.50 -5.28 9.23
C GLY A 115 -8.76 -4.54 8.74
N TYR A 116 -9.56 -5.19 7.89
CA TYR A 116 -10.77 -4.60 7.33
C TYR A 116 -11.85 -4.32 8.38
N LYS A 117 -12.00 -5.18 9.38
CA LYS A 117 -12.95 -4.97 10.51
C LYS A 117 -12.59 -3.75 11.38
N SER A 118 -11.35 -3.32 11.38
CA SER A 118 -10.91 -2.19 12.21
C SER A 118 -11.44 -0.83 11.76
N TYR A 119 -11.99 -0.73 10.55
CA TYR A 119 -12.48 0.53 10.02
C TYR A 119 -13.92 0.41 9.53
N LYS A 120 -14.84 1.18 10.11
CA LYS A 120 -16.29 1.11 9.86
C LYS A 120 -16.67 1.14 8.39
N HIS A 121 -16.02 1.98 7.58
CA HIS A 121 -16.31 2.12 6.15
C HIS A 121 -16.06 0.83 5.36
N TYR A 122 -15.12 0.00 5.80
CA TYR A 122 -14.72 -1.24 5.11
C TYR A 122 -15.09 -2.52 5.84
N ASN A 123 -15.69 -2.43 7.04
CA ASN A 123 -15.87 -3.57 7.93
C ASN A 123 -16.78 -4.69 7.40
N LYS A 124 -17.55 -4.45 6.33
CA LYS A 124 -18.41 -5.43 5.65
C LYS A 124 -17.85 -5.89 4.31
N LYS A 125 -16.75 -5.32 3.84
CA LYS A 125 -16.20 -5.64 2.50
C LYS A 125 -15.81 -7.11 2.33
N LEU A 126 -15.35 -7.75 3.41
CA LEU A 126 -14.98 -9.18 3.43
C LEU A 126 -16.06 -10.07 4.06
N GLY A 127 -17.30 -9.61 4.04
CA GLY A 127 -18.45 -10.27 4.65
C GLY A 127 -18.86 -9.66 5.99
N SER A 128 -20.15 -9.79 6.33
CA SER A 128 -20.75 -9.21 7.54
C SER A 128 -20.57 -10.05 8.80
N GLY A 129 -20.10 -11.30 8.67
CA GLY A 129 -19.95 -12.23 9.78
C GLY A 129 -18.98 -11.79 10.86
N SER A 130 -19.09 -12.42 12.03
CA SER A 130 -18.18 -12.21 13.17
C SER A 130 -16.93 -13.09 13.09
N TYR A 131 -16.81 -13.93 12.08
CA TYR A 131 -15.72 -14.89 11.88
C TYR A 131 -15.05 -14.69 10.53
N ALA A 132 -13.70 -14.73 10.51
CA ALA A 132 -12.95 -14.63 9.26
C ALA A 132 -13.16 -15.86 8.38
N LYS A 133 -13.50 -15.65 7.11
CA LYS A 133 -13.52 -16.71 6.11
C LYS A 133 -12.12 -17.34 5.97
N THR A 134 -12.04 -18.59 5.54
CA THR A 134 -10.77 -19.17 5.08
C THR A 134 -10.32 -18.47 3.81
N ALA A 135 -9.07 -18.65 3.38
CA ALA A 135 -8.59 -18.04 2.14
C ALA A 135 -9.44 -18.48 0.92
N ALA A 136 -9.75 -19.77 0.81
CA ALA A 136 -10.61 -20.30 -0.25
C ALA A 136 -12.03 -19.70 -0.20
N SER A 137 -12.70 -19.74 0.97
CA SER A 137 -14.05 -19.18 1.11
C SER A 137 -14.09 -17.65 0.91
N LEU A 138 -13.00 -16.95 1.21
CA LEU A 138 -12.88 -15.51 0.95
C LEU A 138 -12.73 -15.24 -0.55
N PHE A 139 -11.93 -16.04 -1.24
CA PHE A 139 -11.79 -15.95 -2.70
C PHE A 139 -13.15 -16.17 -3.39
N ASP A 140 -13.87 -17.24 -3.05
CA ASP A 140 -15.19 -17.55 -3.62
C ASP A 140 -16.18 -16.39 -3.35
N TYR A 141 -16.22 -15.88 -2.13
CA TYR A 141 -17.06 -14.74 -1.77
C TYR A 141 -16.75 -13.49 -2.60
N LEU A 142 -15.46 -13.17 -2.79
CA LEU A 142 -15.06 -12.01 -3.60
C LEU A 142 -15.34 -12.23 -5.09
N LYS A 143 -15.21 -13.46 -5.58
CA LYS A 143 -15.57 -13.84 -6.94
C LYS A 143 -17.06 -13.65 -7.19
N GLU A 144 -17.93 -14.12 -6.30
CA GLU A 144 -19.39 -13.90 -6.37
C GLU A 144 -19.77 -12.42 -6.34
N LYS A 145 -18.97 -11.57 -5.69
CA LYS A 145 -19.15 -10.12 -5.64
C LYS A 145 -18.51 -9.36 -6.81
N ASN A 146 -17.98 -10.05 -7.82
CA ASN A 146 -17.26 -9.47 -8.94
C ASN A 146 -16.09 -8.56 -8.49
N GLN A 147 -15.40 -8.96 -7.43
CA GLN A 147 -14.24 -8.21 -6.87
C GLN A 147 -12.89 -8.79 -7.28
N ILE A 148 -12.87 -9.86 -8.07
CA ILE A 148 -11.63 -10.39 -8.64
C ILE A 148 -11.32 -9.59 -9.91
N VAL A 149 -10.23 -8.85 -9.88
CA VAL A 149 -9.85 -7.92 -10.96
C VAL A 149 -8.79 -8.48 -11.89
N TYR A 150 -8.07 -9.53 -11.46
CA TYR A 150 -7.00 -10.13 -12.25
C TYR A 150 -6.76 -11.61 -11.91
N TYR A 151 -6.36 -12.38 -12.92
CA TYR A 151 -5.89 -13.77 -12.80
C TYR A 151 -4.55 -13.93 -13.50
N GLY A 152 -3.63 -14.69 -12.89
CA GLY A 152 -2.30 -14.96 -13.46
C GLY A 152 -1.21 -14.08 -12.86
N PHE A 153 -0.18 -13.80 -13.64
CA PHE A 153 0.92 -12.93 -13.19
C PHE A 153 0.50 -11.47 -13.25
N ILE A 154 0.63 -10.78 -12.13
CA ILE A 154 0.38 -9.35 -12.01
C ILE A 154 1.68 -8.63 -11.66
N ASP A 155 1.94 -7.50 -12.30
CA ASP A 155 3.01 -6.62 -11.88
C ASP A 155 2.62 -5.94 -10.56
N ILE A 156 3.57 -5.87 -9.64
CA ILE A 156 3.35 -5.19 -8.36
C ILE A 156 2.99 -3.71 -8.55
N ASP A 157 3.38 -3.11 -9.67
CA ASP A 157 3.08 -1.73 -10.00
C ASP A 157 1.62 -1.50 -10.44
N ASP A 158 0.91 -2.57 -10.81
CA ASP A 158 -0.52 -2.54 -11.13
C ASP A 158 -1.40 -2.72 -9.89
N MET A 159 -0.80 -3.03 -8.74
CA MET A 159 -1.52 -3.24 -7.49
C MET A 159 -1.70 -1.93 -6.73
N LYS A 160 -2.84 -1.80 -6.06
CA LYS A 160 -3.17 -0.67 -5.19
C LYS A 160 -3.09 -1.07 -3.72
N PRO A 161 -2.73 -0.15 -2.81
CA PRO A 161 -2.82 -0.41 -1.37
C PRO A 161 -4.22 -0.87 -0.97
N GLY A 162 -4.30 -2.07 -0.37
CA GLY A 162 -5.56 -2.73 0.01
C GLY A 162 -5.98 -3.87 -0.92
N ASP A 163 -5.35 -4.04 -2.07
CA ASP A 163 -5.56 -5.22 -2.91
C ASP A 163 -5.13 -6.49 -2.17
N LEU A 164 -5.85 -7.57 -2.41
CA LEU A 164 -5.59 -8.88 -1.83
C LEU A 164 -5.03 -9.81 -2.89
N ILE A 165 -3.95 -10.50 -2.56
CA ILE A 165 -3.36 -11.51 -3.41
C ILE A 165 -3.74 -12.89 -2.87
N PHE A 166 -4.27 -13.74 -3.75
CA PHE A 166 -4.52 -15.14 -3.47
C PHE A 166 -3.54 -16.00 -4.28
N TYR A 167 -2.79 -16.82 -3.59
CA TYR A 167 -1.92 -17.79 -4.25
C TYR A 167 -2.69 -19.11 -4.39
N ALA A 168 -2.77 -19.63 -5.62
CA ALA A 168 -3.20 -21.00 -5.82
C ALA A 168 -2.09 -21.94 -5.31
N ALA A 169 -2.46 -23.02 -4.64
CA ALA A 169 -1.53 -24.10 -4.39
C ALA A 169 -1.10 -24.71 -5.75
N PRO A 170 0.16 -25.05 -5.93
CA PRO A 170 0.63 -25.74 -7.14
C PRO A 170 -0.07 -27.09 -7.33
#